data_0fd9bf8591a155d0ae95aff086e6378d
#
_entry.id   0fd9bf8591a155d0ae95aff086e6378d
#
_cell.length_a   1.000
_cell.length_b   1.000
_cell.length_c   1.000
_cell.angle_alpha   90.00
_cell.angle_beta   90.00
_cell.angle_gamma   90.00
#
_symmetry.space_group_name_H-M   'P 1'
#
loop_
_entity.id
_entity.type
_entity.pdbx_description
1 polymer ?
#
loop_
_entity_poly.entity_id
_entity_poly.type
_entity_poly.pdbx_seq_one_letter_code
_entity_poly.pdbx_strand_id
1 'polypeptide(L)'
;MGLIVFLTIGIVFLLIGLTANNANDSIKKKKAIASFYDLKATSIEGEEISFDQFKGKKVLIVNTASSCGYTYQYEGLQKLHTLYGKDVVVLGFPANDFLFQERGSDADIADFCEKNYGVTFQMFSKITTKGRNQSPVYSWLTNKDLNGWNEKKPTWNFCKYLVDENGDLIAFFDKTVKPLSKEITSLF
;
A
#
# COMPACT_ATOMS: atom_id res chain seq x y z
N MET A 1 34.96 55.22 59.91
CA MET A 1 35.48 54.09 59.09
C MET A 1 34.41 53.01 59.10
N GLY A 2 33.57 53.02 58.13
CA GLY A 2 32.44 52.03 57.96
C GLY A 2 32.72 51.12 56.80
N LEU A 3 32.79 49.83 57.06
CA LEU A 3 33.06 48.80 56.10
C LEU A 3 31.70 48.37 55.45
N ILE A 4 31.51 48.65 54.16
CA ILE A 4 30.36 48.28 53.40
C ILE A 4 30.62 46.87 52.83
N VAL A 5 29.86 45.88 53.31
CA VAL A 5 29.87 44.49 52.75
C VAL A 5 28.89 44.45 51.65
N PHE A 6 29.34 44.25 50.40
CA PHE A 6 28.47 43.95 49.26
C PHE A 6 28.14 42.46 49.29
N LEU A 7 26.85 42.16 49.51
CA LEU A 7 26.29 40.82 49.40
C LEU A 7 25.91 40.57 47.92
N THR A 8 26.69 39.80 47.20
CA THR A 8 26.34 39.36 45.82
C THR A 8 25.41 38.19 45.89
N ILE A 9 24.14 38.41 45.50
CA ILE A 9 23.14 37.34 45.33
C ILE A 9 23.41 36.70 43.97
N GLY A 10 23.98 35.49 43.98
CA GLY A 10 24.12 34.66 42.79
C GLY A 10 22.80 34.02 42.45
N ILE A 11 22.18 34.42 41.32
CA ILE A 11 21.01 33.78 40.76
C ILE A 11 21.49 32.56 40.01
N VAL A 12 21.23 31.37 40.57
CA VAL A 12 21.43 30.08 39.86
C VAL A 12 20.24 29.87 38.96
N PHE A 13 20.42 30.07 37.66
CA PHE A 13 19.44 29.61 36.65
C PHE A 13 19.54 28.10 36.54
N LEU A 14 18.58 27.41 37.13
CA LEU A 14 18.36 25.99 36.89
C LEU A 14 17.72 25.81 35.50
N LEU A 15 18.52 25.55 34.48
CA LEU A 15 18.05 25.15 33.17
C LEU A 15 17.45 23.75 33.26
N ILE A 16 16.14 23.69 33.45
CA ILE A 16 15.37 22.43 33.26
C ILE A 16 15.30 22.20 31.77
N GLY A 17 16.22 21.39 31.27
CA GLY A 17 16.14 20.86 29.88
C GLY A 17 14.92 19.97 29.74
N LEU A 18 13.86 20.52 29.16
CA LEU A 18 12.78 19.68 28.62
C LEU A 18 13.35 18.88 27.45
N THR A 19 13.80 17.66 27.71
CA THR A 19 13.99 16.67 26.66
C THR A 19 12.60 16.31 26.15
N ALA A 20 12.20 16.91 25.02
CA ALA A 20 11.08 16.42 24.24
C ALA A 20 11.45 15.00 23.79
N ASN A 21 10.94 14.01 24.51
CA ASN A 21 10.91 12.64 24.02
C ASN A 21 10.03 12.66 22.76
N ASN A 22 10.65 12.78 21.59
CA ASN A 22 10.05 12.37 20.33
C ASN A 22 9.77 10.88 20.49
N ALA A 23 8.55 10.57 20.92
CA ALA A 23 7.96 9.26 20.80
C ALA A 23 7.75 8.99 19.30
N ASN A 24 8.85 8.76 18.61
CA ASN A 24 8.85 8.07 17.33
C ASN A 24 8.54 6.62 17.68
N ASP A 25 7.23 6.33 17.84
CA ASP A 25 6.72 4.98 17.97
C ASP A 25 6.91 4.30 16.60
N SER A 26 8.17 3.98 16.31
CA SER A 26 8.52 3.11 15.22
C SER A 26 7.88 1.77 15.55
N ILE A 27 6.70 1.51 14.99
CA ILE A 27 6.11 0.18 14.98
C ILE A 27 7.23 -0.76 14.57
N LYS A 28 7.75 -1.54 15.53
CA LYS A 28 8.77 -2.56 15.23
C LYS A 28 8.12 -3.55 14.28
N LYS A 29 8.36 -3.36 12.99
CA LYS A 29 7.92 -4.30 11.96
C LYS A 29 8.51 -5.65 12.33
N LYS A 30 7.65 -6.59 12.69
CA LYS A 30 8.05 -7.98 12.87
C LYS A 30 8.36 -8.53 11.48
N LYS A 31 9.40 -9.36 11.34
CA LYS A 31 9.67 -10.00 10.06
C LYS A 31 8.44 -10.80 9.63
N ALA A 32 8.03 -10.67 8.37
CA ALA A 32 6.94 -11.44 7.79
C ALA A 32 7.20 -12.95 8.00
N ILE A 33 6.17 -13.69 8.39
CA ILE A 33 6.26 -15.14 8.60
C ILE A 33 6.10 -15.88 7.28
N ALA A 34 5.28 -15.32 6.36
CA ALA A 34 5.07 -15.84 5.02
C ALA A 34 5.68 -14.88 3.98
N SER A 35 6.42 -15.41 3.04
CA SER A 35 7.01 -14.60 1.97
C SER A 35 5.94 -14.13 0.99
N PHE A 36 5.99 -12.86 0.60
CA PHE A 36 5.20 -12.33 -0.51
C PHE A 36 5.45 -13.11 -1.81
N TYR A 37 6.66 -13.57 -2.01
CA TYR A 37 7.09 -14.28 -3.21
C TYR A 37 6.59 -15.73 -3.31
N ASP A 38 6.04 -16.28 -2.22
CA ASP A 38 5.40 -17.60 -2.23
C ASP A 38 3.94 -17.53 -2.71
N LEU A 39 3.41 -16.32 -2.88
CA LEU A 39 2.05 -16.11 -3.37
C LEU A 39 1.93 -16.39 -4.86
N LYS A 40 0.73 -16.78 -5.25
CA LYS A 40 0.32 -16.98 -6.64
C LYS A 40 -1.08 -16.43 -6.83
N ALA A 41 -1.40 -16.04 -8.05
CA ALA A 41 -2.76 -15.66 -8.45
C ALA A 41 -2.98 -15.96 -9.93
N THR A 42 -4.23 -16.14 -10.32
CA THR A 42 -4.61 -16.35 -11.72
C THR A 42 -4.69 -15.00 -12.42
N SER A 43 -4.02 -14.84 -13.56
CA SER A 43 -4.13 -13.65 -14.40
C SER A 43 -5.56 -13.50 -14.96
N ILE A 44 -5.88 -12.33 -15.49
CA ILE A 44 -7.21 -12.09 -16.07
C ILE A 44 -7.43 -12.95 -17.35
N GLU A 45 -6.34 -13.41 -17.98
CA GLU A 45 -6.33 -14.33 -19.12
C GLU A 45 -6.41 -15.81 -18.69
N GLY A 46 -6.37 -16.12 -17.39
CA GLY A 46 -6.51 -17.46 -16.84
C GLY A 46 -5.19 -18.20 -16.57
N GLU A 47 -4.04 -17.54 -16.65
CA GLU A 47 -2.72 -18.12 -16.39
C GLU A 47 -2.32 -18.00 -14.91
N GLU A 48 -1.66 -19.00 -14.35
CA GLU A 48 -1.10 -18.92 -12.99
C GLU A 48 0.16 -18.06 -13.00
N ILE A 49 0.13 -16.98 -12.24
CA ILE A 49 1.24 -16.04 -12.06
C ILE A 49 1.86 -16.26 -10.68
N SER A 50 3.12 -16.69 -10.63
CA SER A 50 3.90 -16.76 -9.39
C SER A 50 4.52 -15.39 -9.07
N PHE A 51 4.43 -14.97 -7.79
CA PHE A 51 4.92 -13.64 -7.38
C PHE A 51 6.45 -13.58 -7.21
N ASP A 52 7.13 -14.69 -7.28
CA ASP A 52 8.60 -14.73 -7.28
C ASP A 52 9.22 -14.02 -8.51
N GLN A 53 8.46 -13.90 -9.62
CA GLN A 53 8.87 -13.11 -10.80
C GLN A 53 9.01 -11.60 -10.51
N PHE A 54 8.42 -11.12 -9.41
CA PHE A 54 8.51 -9.71 -9.00
C PHE A 54 9.67 -9.41 -8.05
N LYS A 55 10.52 -10.40 -7.74
CA LYS A 55 11.71 -10.21 -6.88
C LYS A 55 12.56 -9.06 -7.39
N GLY A 56 13.01 -8.21 -6.46
CA GLY A 56 13.87 -7.07 -6.77
C GLY A 56 13.13 -5.86 -7.34
N LYS A 57 11.78 -5.88 -7.38
CA LYS A 57 10.95 -4.74 -7.77
C LYS A 57 9.98 -4.38 -6.67
N LYS A 58 9.65 -3.10 -6.58
CA LYS A 58 8.48 -2.69 -5.80
C LYS A 58 7.20 -3.15 -6.47
N VAL A 59 6.16 -3.46 -5.68
CA VAL A 59 4.89 -3.93 -6.20
C VAL A 59 3.74 -3.14 -5.59
N LEU A 60 2.98 -2.43 -6.42
CA LEU A 60 1.77 -1.71 -6.02
C LEU A 60 0.54 -2.57 -6.35
N ILE A 61 -0.12 -3.08 -5.31
CA ILE A 61 -1.29 -3.95 -5.41
C ILE A 61 -2.55 -3.12 -5.17
N VAL A 62 -3.54 -3.21 -6.06
CA VAL A 62 -4.75 -2.39 -6.04
C VAL A 62 -5.97 -3.27 -6.24
N ASN A 63 -7.00 -3.18 -5.38
CA ASN A 63 -8.30 -3.76 -5.66
C ASN A 63 -9.13 -2.81 -6.51
N THR A 64 -9.64 -3.31 -7.63
CA THR A 64 -10.27 -2.48 -8.67
C THR A 64 -11.74 -2.83 -8.88
N ALA A 65 -12.47 -1.95 -9.56
CA ALA A 65 -13.83 -2.21 -10.01
C ALA A 65 -14.23 -1.27 -11.18
N SER A 66 -15.01 -1.79 -12.11
CA SER A 66 -15.42 -1.10 -13.33
C SER A 66 -16.55 -0.09 -13.13
N SER A 67 -17.37 -0.24 -12.08
CA SER A 67 -18.57 0.59 -11.83
C SER A 67 -18.49 1.36 -10.50
N CYS A 68 -17.32 1.88 -10.15
CA CYS A 68 -17.04 2.60 -8.93
C CYS A 68 -16.83 4.09 -9.19
N GLY A 69 -17.18 4.96 -8.23
CA GLY A 69 -16.86 6.39 -8.32
C GLY A 69 -15.34 6.68 -8.38
N TYR A 70 -14.49 5.69 -8.06
CA TYR A 70 -13.03 5.80 -8.15
C TYR A 70 -12.43 5.13 -9.39
N THR A 71 -13.24 4.61 -10.32
CA THR A 71 -12.80 3.91 -11.54
C THR A 71 -11.87 4.76 -12.41
N TYR A 72 -12.02 6.09 -12.38
CA TYR A 72 -11.11 7.03 -13.05
C TYR A 72 -9.63 6.86 -12.64
N GLN A 73 -9.36 6.21 -11.50
CA GLN A 73 -7.97 5.98 -11.06
C GLN A 73 -7.21 4.97 -11.93
N TYR A 74 -7.89 4.19 -12.78
CA TYR A 74 -7.21 3.38 -13.79
C TYR A 74 -6.28 4.21 -14.68
N GLU A 75 -6.72 5.42 -15.08
CA GLU A 75 -5.87 6.35 -15.85
C GLU A 75 -4.57 6.68 -15.10
N GLY A 76 -4.67 6.98 -13.80
CA GLY A 76 -3.51 7.28 -12.96
C GLY A 76 -2.61 6.06 -12.73
N LEU A 77 -3.20 4.85 -12.59
CA LEU A 77 -2.45 3.60 -12.47
C LEU A 77 -1.70 3.28 -13.76
N GLN A 78 -2.33 3.46 -14.91
CA GLN A 78 -1.69 3.26 -16.21
C GLN A 78 -0.56 4.26 -16.44
N LYS A 79 -0.75 5.54 -16.09
CA LYS A 79 0.32 6.54 -16.15
C LYS A 79 1.48 6.18 -15.20
N LEU A 80 1.18 5.70 -13.99
CA LEU A 80 2.20 5.25 -13.05
C LEU A 80 2.99 4.08 -13.63
N HIS A 81 2.31 3.07 -14.18
CA HIS A 81 2.92 1.93 -14.86
C HIS A 81 3.84 2.38 -16.00
N THR A 82 3.40 3.33 -16.82
CA THR A 82 4.19 3.84 -17.95
C THR A 82 5.43 4.61 -17.48
N LEU A 83 5.29 5.46 -16.46
CA LEU A 83 6.37 6.34 -16.01
C LEU A 83 7.39 5.64 -15.10
N TYR A 84 6.92 4.73 -14.25
CA TYR A 84 7.73 4.11 -13.19
C TYR A 84 7.84 2.58 -13.33
N GLY A 85 7.43 1.99 -14.46
CA GLY A 85 7.42 0.54 -14.65
C GLY A 85 8.79 -0.15 -14.59
N LYS A 86 9.89 0.62 -14.57
CA LYS A 86 11.23 0.09 -14.29
C LYS A 86 11.43 -0.18 -12.80
N ASP A 87 10.81 0.64 -11.93
CA ASP A 87 11.01 0.66 -10.48
C ASP A 87 9.87 -0.01 -9.73
N VAL A 88 8.63 0.09 -10.26
CA VAL A 88 7.43 -0.45 -9.62
C VAL A 88 6.54 -1.20 -10.61
N VAL A 89 6.08 -2.38 -10.19
CA VAL A 89 5.06 -3.18 -10.90
C VAL A 89 3.69 -2.86 -10.32
N VAL A 90 2.71 -2.58 -11.20
CA VAL A 90 1.30 -2.40 -10.79
C VAL A 90 0.56 -3.70 -11.00
N LEU A 91 -0.17 -4.17 -9.98
CA LEU A 91 -0.99 -5.36 -10.01
C LEU A 91 -2.43 -5.00 -9.68
N GLY A 92 -3.35 -5.19 -10.64
CA GLY A 92 -4.78 -4.91 -10.50
C GLY A 92 -5.57 -6.17 -10.18
N PHE A 93 -6.36 -6.11 -9.10
CA PHE A 93 -7.22 -7.20 -8.65
C PHE A 93 -8.68 -6.77 -8.67
N PRO A 94 -9.46 -7.11 -9.68
CA PRO A 94 -10.90 -6.86 -9.70
C PRO A 94 -11.60 -7.52 -8.51
N ALA A 95 -12.51 -6.80 -7.83
CA ALA A 95 -13.18 -7.29 -6.64
C ALA A 95 -14.63 -6.80 -6.57
N ASN A 96 -15.58 -7.71 -6.36
CA ASN A 96 -17.01 -7.41 -6.29
C ASN A 96 -17.54 -7.23 -4.85
N ASP A 97 -16.64 -7.04 -3.87
CA ASP A 97 -16.98 -7.01 -2.44
C ASP A 97 -17.65 -5.71 -1.99
N PHE A 98 -17.61 -4.66 -2.81
CA PHE A 98 -18.09 -3.32 -2.48
C PHE A 98 -19.27 -2.93 -3.37
N LEU A 99 -20.47 -3.15 -2.88
CA LEU A 99 -21.75 -2.84 -3.52
C LEU A 99 -21.89 -3.42 -4.95
N PHE A 100 -21.31 -4.58 -5.20
CA PHE A 100 -21.40 -5.28 -6.49
C PHE A 100 -20.96 -4.40 -7.68
N GLN A 101 -19.86 -3.65 -7.49
CA GLN A 101 -19.36 -2.73 -8.51
C GLN A 101 -18.43 -3.39 -9.54
N GLU A 102 -18.25 -4.73 -9.47
CA GLU A 102 -17.47 -5.53 -10.44
C GLU A 102 -18.22 -6.80 -10.82
N ARG A 103 -19.30 -6.66 -11.59
CA ARG A 103 -20.20 -7.77 -11.94
C ARG A 103 -19.74 -8.57 -13.16
N GLY A 104 -18.95 -7.96 -14.06
CA GLY A 104 -18.49 -8.55 -15.31
C GLY A 104 -17.72 -9.87 -15.12
N SER A 105 -17.63 -10.66 -16.16
CA SER A 105 -16.64 -11.74 -16.24
C SER A 105 -15.23 -11.18 -16.35
N ASP A 106 -14.20 -12.01 -16.20
CA ASP A 106 -12.81 -11.58 -16.40
C ASP A 106 -12.59 -11.01 -17.81
N ALA A 107 -13.22 -11.61 -18.84
CA ALA A 107 -13.18 -11.09 -20.20
C ALA A 107 -13.83 -9.71 -20.34
N ASP A 108 -15.00 -9.48 -19.71
CA ASP A 108 -15.67 -8.18 -19.72
C ASP A 108 -14.82 -7.11 -19.04
N ILE A 109 -14.14 -7.48 -17.94
CA ILE A 109 -13.28 -6.59 -17.17
C ILE A 109 -12.00 -6.25 -17.98
N ALA A 110 -11.37 -7.22 -18.61
CA ALA A 110 -10.21 -7.03 -19.48
C ALA A 110 -10.55 -6.04 -20.61
N ASP A 111 -11.64 -6.32 -21.33
CA ASP A 111 -12.18 -5.45 -22.39
C ASP A 111 -12.46 -4.02 -21.90
N PHE A 112 -13.08 -3.90 -20.74
CA PHE A 112 -13.38 -2.59 -20.13
C PHE A 112 -12.10 -1.81 -19.83
N CYS A 113 -11.12 -2.45 -19.21
CA CYS A 113 -9.85 -1.84 -18.83
C CYS A 113 -9.04 -1.39 -20.05
N GLU A 114 -8.97 -2.24 -21.09
CA GLU A 114 -8.26 -1.92 -22.33
C GLU A 114 -8.95 -0.77 -23.07
N LYS A 115 -10.26 -0.90 -23.36
CA LYS A 115 -10.98 0.06 -24.21
C LYS A 115 -11.14 1.44 -23.59
N ASN A 116 -11.31 1.51 -22.26
CA ASN A 116 -11.59 2.80 -21.58
C ASN A 116 -10.35 3.48 -21.02
N TYR A 117 -9.32 2.72 -20.68
CA TYR A 117 -8.14 3.25 -19.97
C TYR A 117 -6.80 2.83 -20.58
N GLY A 118 -6.80 1.97 -21.62
CA GLY A 118 -5.59 1.46 -22.23
C GLY A 118 -4.70 0.72 -21.24
N VAL A 119 -5.28 -0.03 -20.30
CA VAL A 119 -4.55 -0.74 -19.25
C VAL A 119 -3.64 -1.78 -19.86
N THR A 120 -2.35 -1.69 -19.53
CA THR A 120 -1.31 -2.64 -19.94
C THR A 120 -0.53 -3.24 -18.77
N PHE A 121 -0.79 -2.78 -17.54
CA PHE A 121 -0.24 -3.43 -16.35
C PHE A 121 -0.98 -4.73 -16.04
N GLN A 122 -0.33 -5.62 -15.27
CA GLN A 122 -0.87 -6.94 -14.96
C GLN A 122 -2.20 -6.85 -14.23
N MET A 123 -3.24 -7.39 -14.86
CA MET A 123 -4.54 -7.61 -14.24
C MET A 123 -4.70 -9.10 -13.85
N PHE A 124 -5.45 -9.35 -12.80
CA PHE A 124 -5.75 -10.70 -12.30
C PHE A 124 -7.25 -11.02 -12.43
N SER A 125 -7.58 -12.31 -12.40
CA SER A 125 -8.96 -12.78 -12.30
C SER A 125 -9.65 -12.15 -11.09
N LYS A 126 -10.95 -11.95 -11.19
CA LYS A 126 -11.77 -11.39 -10.11
C LYS A 126 -11.64 -12.21 -8.82
N ILE A 127 -11.36 -11.54 -7.73
CA ILE A 127 -11.12 -12.16 -6.42
C ILE A 127 -12.07 -11.60 -5.35
N THR A 128 -12.03 -12.23 -4.18
CA THR A 128 -12.63 -11.72 -2.94
C THR A 128 -11.54 -11.14 -2.03
N THR A 129 -11.71 -9.87 -1.61
CA THR A 129 -10.72 -9.17 -0.76
C THR A 129 -10.96 -9.33 0.73
N LYS A 130 -12.10 -9.89 1.16
CA LYS A 130 -12.52 -10.02 2.57
C LYS A 130 -13.45 -11.22 2.79
N GLY A 131 -13.63 -11.59 4.05
CA GLY A 131 -14.55 -12.67 4.43
C GLY A 131 -13.97 -14.07 4.30
N ARG A 132 -14.86 -15.09 4.33
CA ARG A 132 -14.43 -16.50 4.40
C ARG A 132 -13.65 -16.95 3.16
N ASN A 133 -13.97 -16.41 2.00
CA ASN A 133 -13.38 -16.79 0.71
C ASN A 133 -12.31 -15.76 0.28
N GLN A 134 -11.73 -15.03 1.23
CA GLN A 134 -10.67 -14.06 0.94
C GLN A 134 -9.51 -14.74 0.21
N SER A 135 -9.04 -14.12 -0.89
CA SER A 135 -7.91 -14.64 -1.66
C SER A 135 -6.63 -14.71 -0.82
N PRO A 136 -5.71 -15.65 -1.09
CA PRO A 136 -4.43 -15.73 -0.38
C PRO A 136 -3.63 -14.44 -0.41
N VAL A 137 -3.65 -13.70 -1.54
CA VAL A 137 -2.98 -12.41 -1.67
C VAL A 137 -3.53 -11.40 -0.67
N TYR A 138 -4.85 -11.23 -0.61
CA TYR A 138 -5.46 -10.28 0.34
C TYR A 138 -5.44 -10.78 1.78
N SER A 139 -5.42 -12.09 2.00
CA SER A 139 -5.14 -12.66 3.34
C SER A 139 -3.75 -12.25 3.83
N TRP A 140 -2.73 -12.35 2.98
CA TRP A 140 -1.38 -11.90 3.31
C TRP A 140 -1.33 -10.39 3.55
N LEU A 141 -1.92 -9.59 2.66
CA LEU A 141 -1.90 -8.11 2.76
C LEU A 141 -2.58 -7.58 4.01
N THR A 142 -3.54 -8.30 4.60
CA THR A 142 -4.41 -7.82 5.67
C THR A 142 -4.26 -8.57 6.99
N ASN A 143 -3.26 -9.43 7.11
CA ASN A 143 -2.97 -10.18 8.32
C ASN A 143 -1.53 -9.92 8.77
N LYS A 144 -1.37 -9.19 9.89
CA LYS A 144 -0.07 -8.84 10.45
C LYS A 144 0.80 -10.04 10.84
N ASP A 145 0.18 -11.18 11.15
CA ASP A 145 0.92 -12.41 11.47
C ASP A 145 1.58 -13.00 10.22
N LEU A 146 1.09 -12.68 9.02
CA LEU A 146 1.68 -13.11 7.74
C LEU A 146 2.65 -12.07 7.20
N ASN A 147 2.25 -10.78 7.15
CA ASN A 147 3.01 -9.69 6.52
C ASN A 147 3.91 -8.89 7.47
N GLY A 148 3.84 -9.15 8.78
CA GLY A 148 4.70 -8.55 9.80
C GLY A 148 4.15 -7.31 10.51
N TRP A 149 3.11 -6.61 9.99
CA TRP A 149 2.60 -5.42 10.67
C TRP A 149 1.17 -4.96 10.30
N ASN A 150 0.70 -5.21 9.06
CA ASN A 150 -0.51 -4.58 8.58
C ASN A 150 -1.77 -5.42 8.81
N GLU A 151 -2.79 -4.80 9.40
CA GLU A 151 -4.13 -5.36 9.56
C GLU A 151 -5.19 -4.53 8.80
N LYS A 152 -4.79 -3.43 8.13
CA LYS A 152 -5.73 -2.58 7.40
C LYS A 152 -6.26 -3.31 6.18
N LYS A 153 -7.58 -3.51 6.17
CA LYS A 153 -8.32 -4.12 5.05
C LYS A 153 -8.76 -3.04 4.07
N PRO A 154 -9.03 -3.39 2.81
CA PRO A 154 -9.65 -2.46 1.89
C PRO A 154 -10.98 -1.94 2.45
N THR A 155 -11.09 -0.62 2.56
CA THR A 155 -12.33 0.05 2.99
C THR A 155 -13.31 0.22 1.84
N TRP A 156 -12.80 0.20 0.61
CA TRP A 156 -13.53 0.36 -0.64
C TRP A 156 -12.68 -0.16 -1.82
N ASN A 157 -13.20 -0.04 -3.05
CA ASN A 157 -12.39 -0.25 -4.25
C ASN A 157 -11.29 0.83 -4.36
N PHE A 158 -10.19 0.50 -5.01
CA PHE A 158 -9.01 1.35 -5.20
C PHE A 158 -8.22 1.67 -3.93
N CYS A 159 -8.27 0.83 -2.89
CA CYS A 159 -7.23 0.81 -1.86
C CYS A 159 -5.95 0.18 -2.43
N LYS A 160 -4.79 0.64 -1.94
CA LYS A 160 -3.50 0.21 -2.47
C LYS A 160 -2.60 -0.28 -1.34
N TYR A 161 -1.75 -1.23 -1.68
CA TYR A 161 -0.69 -1.76 -0.82
C TYR A 161 0.62 -1.70 -1.59
N LEU A 162 1.70 -1.29 -0.94
CA LEU A 162 3.02 -1.24 -1.53
C LEU A 162 3.94 -2.24 -0.83
N VAL A 163 4.52 -3.13 -1.63
CA VAL A 163 5.54 -4.09 -1.23
C VAL A 163 6.88 -3.61 -1.80
N ASP A 164 7.96 -3.70 -1.02
CA ASP A 164 9.29 -3.30 -1.44
C ASP A 164 10.03 -4.40 -2.22
N GLU A 165 11.26 -4.12 -2.63
CA GLU A 165 12.12 -5.00 -3.44
C GLU A 165 12.52 -6.29 -2.69
N ASN A 166 12.38 -6.31 -1.36
CA ASN A 166 12.67 -7.47 -0.52
C ASN A 166 11.43 -8.35 -0.28
N GLY A 167 10.25 -7.90 -0.73
CA GLY A 167 8.98 -8.55 -0.50
C GLY A 167 8.32 -8.18 0.83
N ASP A 168 8.77 -7.11 1.47
CA ASP A 168 8.18 -6.60 2.70
C ASP A 168 7.06 -5.60 2.38
N LEU A 169 5.90 -5.77 3.00
CA LEU A 169 4.82 -4.80 2.92
C LEU A 169 5.23 -3.52 3.65
N ILE A 170 5.27 -2.38 2.94
CA ILE A 170 5.78 -1.12 3.50
C ILE A 170 4.70 -0.05 3.67
N ALA A 171 3.60 -0.10 2.90
CA ALA A 171 2.55 0.90 3.01
C ALA A 171 1.15 0.37 2.64
N PHE A 172 0.14 1.03 3.20
CA PHE A 172 -1.27 0.93 2.81
C PHE A 172 -1.80 2.33 2.53
N PHE A 173 -2.52 2.48 1.42
CA PHE A 173 -3.17 3.73 1.02
C PHE A 173 -4.67 3.53 0.85
N ASP A 174 -5.46 4.42 1.44
CA ASP A 174 -6.90 4.43 1.24
C ASP A 174 -7.27 4.80 -0.21
N LYS A 175 -8.49 4.49 -0.61
CA LYS A 175 -9.06 4.79 -1.93
C LYS A 175 -8.92 6.23 -2.40
N THR A 176 -8.84 7.18 -1.47
CA THR A 176 -8.73 8.62 -1.76
C THR A 176 -7.35 9.03 -2.22
N VAL A 177 -6.32 8.25 -1.90
CA VAL A 177 -4.93 8.50 -2.31
C VAL A 177 -4.77 8.18 -3.79
N LYS A 178 -4.50 9.20 -4.61
CA LYS A 178 -4.36 9.05 -6.07
C LYS A 178 -3.05 8.34 -6.43
N PRO A 179 -3.03 7.53 -7.50
CA PRO A 179 -1.83 6.75 -7.88
C PRO A 179 -0.56 7.57 -8.07
N LEU A 180 -0.66 8.78 -8.62
CA LEU A 180 0.49 9.67 -8.88
C LEU A 180 0.71 10.70 -7.76
N SER A 181 0.10 10.54 -6.59
CA SER A 181 0.35 11.44 -5.46
C SER A 181 1.77 11.24 -4.92
N LYS A 182 2.34 12.29 -4.31
CA LYS A 182 3.65 12.21 -3.66
C LYS A 182 3.69 11.18 -2.53
N GLU A 183 2.55 10.89 -1.90
CA GLU A 183 2.43 9.86 -0.86
C GLU A 183 2.83 8.47 -1.37
N ILE A 184 2.61 8.19 -2.66
CA ILE A 184 2.99 6.94 -3.32
C ILE A 184 4.34 7.10 -4.02
N THR A 185 4.47 8.11 -4.90
CA THR A 185 5.63 8.23 -5.80
C THR A 185 6.95 8.56 -5.11
N SER A 186 6.91 9.11 -3.89
CA SER A 186 8.13 9.33 -3.09
C SER A 186 8.72 8.05 -2.47
N LEU A 187 8.04 6.91 -2.63
CA LEU A 187 8.49 5.61 -2.10
C LEU A 187 9.14 4.71 -3.17
N PHE A 188 9.25 5.21 -4.40
CA PHE A 188 9.87 4.50 -5.53
C PHE A 188 11.35 4.78 -5.67
#